data_598d85477a3b4d669d0c6de970905289
#
_entry.id   598d85477a3b4d669d0c6de970905289
#
_cell.length_a   1.000
_cell.length_b   1.000
_cell.length_c   1.000
_cell.angle_alpha   90.00
_cell.angle_beta   90.00
_cell.angle_gamma   90.00
#
_symmetry.space_group_name_H-M   'P 1'
#
loop_
_entity.id
_entity.type
_entity.pdbx_description
1 polymer ?
#
loop_
_entity_poly.entity_id
_entity_poly.type
_entity_poly.pdbx_seq_one_letter_code
_entity_poly.pdbx_strand_id
1 'polypeptide(L)'
;MMILAALGLTGWLRTRSSSASQCSWDRRWQQAMSLFVLPPLLLTMTAISIVYMGAEEVPLLWEWQGRFSYLLATGFLGLAGILLLKQASQSWLLQRRIRNCPQHKLLGVSSRVLDNPVPYSALVGLWQPELIVTQGLLRTLDNEHLESVFKHEQGHCYYADPFWFFWLGWVRSYTAWLPQTEALWQELLLLREMRADYWAAQQVDPLILAESLLQVASNCSMFADSCCTAFSCSATRDRLQERIDALLSSDVDVLNSSLWSWNWLLPILPLLVVPFHTCTHLSTH
;
A
#
# COMPACT_ATOMS: atom_id res chain seq x y z
N MET A 1 29.17 8.69 -3.81
CA MET A 1 28.54 9.99 -3.48
C MET A 1 27.03 9.98 -3.72
N MET A 2 26.51 9.57 -4.91
CA MET A 2 25.05 9.58 -5.22
C MET A 2 24.19 8.78 -4.23
N ILE A 3 24.62 7.58 -3.83
CA ILE A 3 23.86 6.74 -2.86
C ILE A 3 23.76 7.45 -1.49
N LEU A 4 24.85 8.01 -0.98
CA LEU A 4 24.85 8.71 0.31
C LEU A 4 23.97 9.99 0.25
N ALA A 5 24.02 10.72 -0.86
CA ALA A 5 23.14 11.88 -1.07
C ALA A 5 21.66 11.48 -1.13
N ALA A 6 21.33 10.39 -1.86
CA ALA A 6 19.99 9.84 -1.92
C ALA A 6 19.50 9.37 -0.54
N LEU A 7 20.33 8.67 0.23
CA LEU A 7 20.03 8.24 1.61
C LEU A 7 19.82 9.43 2.55
N GLY A 8 20.71 10.43 2.48
CA GLY A 8 20.59 11.66 3.29
C GLY A 8 19.31 12.43 2.97
N LEU A 9 18.99 12.60 1.70
CA LEU A 9 17.77 13.28 1.24
C LEU A 9 16.51 12.52 1.66
N THR A 10 16.51 11.20 1.52
CA THR A 10 15.36 10.35 1.91
C THR A 10 15.12 10.40 3.41
N GLY A 11 16.19 10.34 4.24
CA GLY A 11 16.10 10.48 5.69
C GLY A 11 15.57 11.86 6.09
N TRP A 12 16.10 12.92 5.47
CA TRP A 12 15.69 14.29 5.75
C TRP A 12 14.22 14.56 5.37
N LEU A 13 13.76 14.10 4.20
CA LEU A 13 12.37 14.23 3.77
C LEU A 13 11.41 13.57 4.76
N ARG A 14 11.76 12.39 5.28
CA ARG A 14 10.91 11.64 6.21
C ARG A 14 10.90 12.22 7.62
N THR A 15 12.01 12.80 8.11
CA THR A 15 12.07 13.37 9.46
C THR A 15 11.34 14.69 9.60
N ARG A 16 11.11 15.44 8.51
CA ARG A 16 10.41 16.73 8.52
C ARG A 16 8.89 16.64 8.66
N SER A 17 8.30 15.45 8.56
CA SER A 17 6.85 15.24 8.40
C SER A 17 6.11 14.95 9.72
N SER A 18 6.29 15.69 10.77
CA SER A 18 5.71 15.36 12.09
C SER A 18 4.48 16.19 12.53
N SER A 19 3.59 16.64 11.64
CA SER A 19 2.42 17.45 12.08
C SER A 19 1.20 17.30 11.17
N ALA A 20 0.68 16.09 10.97
CA ALA A 20 -0.44 15.87 10.04
C ALA A 20 -1.83 15.72 10.69
N SER A 21 -1.95 15.77 12.02
CA SER A 21 -3.18 15.39 12.74
C SER A 21 -4.37 16.38 12.64
N GLN A 22 -4.21 17.53 11.98
CA GLN A 22 -5.29 18.52 11.82
C GLN A 22 -5.58 18.88 10.35
N CYS A 23 -5.06 18.11 9.39
CA CYS A 23 -5.28 18.38 7.97
C CYS A 23 -6.48 17.60 7.43
N SER A 24 -7.14 18.15 6.39
CA SER A 24 -8.17 17.45 5.61
C SER A 24 -7.64 16.09 5.10
N TRP A 25 -8.54 15.13 4.90
CA TRP A 25 -8.21 13.78 4.44
C TRP A 25 -7.30 13.78 3.18
N ASP A 26 -7.60 14.63 2.19
CA ASP A 26 -6.82 14.76 0.94
C ASP A 26 -5.36 15.11 1.19
N ARG A 27 -5.10 16.03 2.09
CA ARG A 27 -3.72 16.42 2.43
C ARG A 27 -2.99 15.31 3.16
N ARG A 28 -3.66 14.62 4.09
CA ARG A 28 -3.10 13.45 4.78
C ARG A 28 -2.73 12.35 3.78
N TRP A 29 -3.64 12.05 2.84
CA TRP A 29 -3.40 11.06 1.77
C TRP A 29 -2.22 11.44 0.89
N GLN A 30 -2.20 12.66 0.32
CA GLN A 30 -1.11 13.12 -0.54
C GLN A 30 0.22 13.14 0.19
N GLN A 31 0.26 13.59 1.43
CA GLN A 31 1.45 13.64 2.26
C GLN A 31 1.97 12.24 2.58
N ALA A 32 1.12 11.34 3.07
CA ALA A 32 1.49 9.97 3.39
C ALA A 32 1.98 9.23 2.13
N MET A 33 1.27 9.36 1.01
CA MET A 33 1.63 8.75 -0.27
C MET A 33 2.97 9.27 -0.80
N SER A 34 3.17 10.60 -0.81
CA SER A 34 4.42 11.21 -1.28
C SER A 34 5.61 10.79 -0.44
N LEU A 35 5.50 10.84 0.88
CA LEU A 35 6.58 10.44 1.80
C LEU A 35 6.85 8.94 1.78
N PHE A 36 5.84 8.13 1.49
CA PHE A 36 6.00 6.69 1.38
C PHE A 36 6.67 6.28 0.08
N VAL A 37 6.31 6.90 -1.05
CA VAL A 37 6.70 6.44 -2.39
C VAL A 37 7.91 7.18 -2.95
N LEU A 38 8.02 8.52 -2.79
CA LEU A 38 9.10 9.30 -3.40
C LEU A 38 10.52 8.86 -2.96
N PRO A 39 10.81 8.66 -1.65
CA PRO A 39 12.14 8.24 -1.23
C PRO A 39 12.55 6.86 -1.79
N PRO A 40 11.71 5.81 -1.73
CA PRO A 40 12.01 4.53 -2.38
C PRO A 40 12.23 4.62 -3.89
N LEU A 41 11.41 5.41 -4.59
CA LEU A 41 11.58 5.62 -6.03
C LEU A 41 12.91 6.30 -6.34
N LEU A 42 13.31 7.31 -5.57
CA LEU A 42 14.60 7.98 -5.74
C LEU A 42 15.76 7.00 -5.55
N LEU A 43 15.72 6.15 -4.52
CA LEU A 43 16.72 5.12 -4.30
C LEU A 43 16.78 4.10 -5.44
N THR A 44 15.61 3.66 -5.91
CA THR A 44 15.51 2.68 -6.99
C THR A 44 16.03 3.24 -8.31
N MET A 45 15.67 4.49 -8.65
CA MET A 45 16.17 5.16 -9.86
C MET A 45 17.67 5.44 -9.79
N THR A 46 18.18 5.79 -8.59
CA THR A 46 19.63 5.94 -8.37
C THR A 46 20.37 4.61 -8.58
N ALA A 47 19.82 3.51 -8.05
CA ALA A 47 20.40 2.18 -8.24
C ALA A 47 20.38 1.75 -9.72
N ILE A 48 19.28 1.98 -10.42
CA ILE A 48 19.17 1.72 -11.87
C ILE A 48 20.20 2.53 -12.65
N SER A 49 20.36 3.82 -12.34
CA SER A 49 21.34 4.70 -13.01
C SER A 49 22.78 4.20 -12.83
N ILE A 50 23.15 3.75 -11.60
CA ILE A 50 24.47 3.20 -11.30
C ILE A 50 24.71 1.90 -12.07
N VAL A 51 23.73 1.01 -12.13
CA VAL A 51 23.85 -0.26 -12.86
C VAL A 51 23.95 0.00 -14.37
N TYR A 52 23.21 0.97 -14.89
CA TYR A 52 23.26 1.35 -16.30
C TYR A 52 24.61 1.95 -16.71
N MET A 53 25.22 2.79 -15.85
CA MET A 53 26.55 3.37 -16.10
C MET A 53 27.68 2.34 -16.07
N GLY A 54 27.46 1.15 -15.46
CA GLY A 54 28.46 0.10 -15.42
C GLY A 54 29.53 0.29 -14.33
N ALA A 55 30.34 -0.78 -14.14
CA ALA A 55 31.42 -0.78 -13.13
C ALA A 55 32.76 -0.23 -13.65
N GLU A 56 32.91 -0.10 -14.97
CA GLU A 56 34.22 0.11 -15.64
C GLU A 56 34.57 1.58 -15.87
N GLU A 57 33.66 2.53 -15.67
CA GLU A 57 33.82 3.92 -16.05
C GLU A 57 34.34 4.85 -14.92
N VAL A 58 34.93 4.27 -13.86
CA VAL A 58 35.41 5.09 -12.73
C VAL A 58 36.92 5.25 -12.83
N PRO A 59 37.49 6.51 -12.73
CA PRO A 59 38.94 6.75 -12.77
C PRO A 59 39.69 5.93 -11.71
N LEU A 60 40.92 5.50 -12.04
CA LEU A 60 41.77 4.58 -11.29
C LEU A 60 41.91 4.85 -9.78
N LEU A 61 41.80 6.10 -9.35
CA LEU A 61 41.88 6.53 -7.94
C LEU A 61 40.61 6.19 -7.13
N TRP A 62 39.48 5.84 -7.79
CA TRP A 62 38.18 5.61 -7.16
C TRP A 62 37.57 4.23 -7.50
N GLU A 63 38.35 3.31 -8.04
CA GLU A 63 37.89 1.97 -8.48
C GLU A 63 37.12 1.20 -7.39
N TRP A 64 37.58 1.24 -6.15
CA TRP A 64 36.93 0.56 -5.02
C TRP A 64 35.54 1.13 -4.73
N GLN A 65 35.37 2.45 -4.80
CA GLN A 65 34.09 3.10 -4.55
C GLN A 65 33.11 2.82 -5.68
N GLY A 66 33.56 2.78 -6.93
CA GLY A 66 32.74 2.46 -8.09
C GLY A 66 32.22 1.04 -8.03
N ARG A 67 33.12 0.06 -7.84
CA ARG A 67 32.77 -1.36 -7.72
C ARG A 67 31.86 -1.63 -6.51
N PHE A 68 32.14 -1.03 -5.37
CA PHE A 68 31.30 -1.16 -4.18
C PHE A 68 29.89 -0.59 -4.44
N SER A 69 29.78 0.60 -5.01
CA SER A 69 28.50 1.22 -5.35
C SER A 69 27.70 0.39 -6.35
N TYR A 70 28.38 -0.18 -7.36
CA TYR A 70 27.75 -1.06 -8.34
C TYR A 70 27.21 -2.35 -7.71
N LEU A 71 28.03 -3.02 -6.87
CA LEU A 71 27.60 -4.23 -6.17
C LEU A 71 26.42 -3.95 -5.22
N LEU A 72 26.45 -2.82 -4.51
CA LEU A 72 25.39 -2.41 -3.61
C LEU A 72 24.09 -2.11 -4.38
N ALA A 73 24.17 -1.40 -5.51
CA ALA A 73 23.02 -1.10 -6.36
C ALA A 73 22.44 -2.40 -6.97
N THR A 74 23.28 -3.28 -7.48
CA THR A 74 22.87 -4.58 -8.05
C THR A 74 22.24 -5.47 -6.97
N GLY A 75 22.83 -5.53 -5.78
CA GLY A 75 22.30 -6.28 -4.64
C GLY A 75 20.95 -5.74 -4.18
N PHE A 76 20.79 -4.42 -4.12
CA PHE A 76 19.52 -3.75 -3.77
C PHE A 76 18.43 -4.08 -4.79
N LEU A 77 18.69 -3.94 -6.09
CA LEU A 77 17.73 -4.27 -7.15
C LEU A 77 17.40 -5.76 -7.17
N GLY A 78 18.42 -6.62 -6.97
CA GLY A 78 18.24 -8.08 -6.85
C GLY A 78 17.32 -8.44 -5.67
N LEU A 79 17.54 -7.86 -4.50
CA LEU A 79 16.69 -8.04 -3.33
C LEU A 79 15.25 -7.57 -3.60
N ALA A 80 15.09 -6.37 -4.18
CA ALA A 80 13.77 -5.85 -4.53
C ALA A 80 13.04 -6.78 -5.52
N GLY A 81 13.75 -7.34 -6.51
CA GLY A 81 13.21 -8.32 -7.46
C GLY A 81 12.80 -9.63 -6.79
N ILE A 82 13.62 -10.18 -5.90
CA ILE A 82 13.31 -11.41 -5.15
C ILE A 82 12.06 -11.20 -4.28
N LEU A 83 11.96 -10.06 -3.59
CA LEU A 83 10.80 -9.75 -2.76
C LEU A 83 9.53 -9.57 -3.60
N LEU A 84 9.62 -8.99 -4.81
CA LEU A 84 8.50 -8.91 -5.74
C LEU A 84 8.03 -10.30 -6.18
N LEU A 85 8.95 -11.16 -6.58
CA LEU A 85 8.62 -12.53 -6.99
C LEU A 85 8.00 -13.34 -5.85
N LYS A 86 8.52 -13.19 -4.63
CA LYS A 86 7.94 -13.80 -3.43
C LYS A 86 6.50 -13.33 -3.20
N GLN A 87 6.27 -12.03 -3.23
CA GLN A 87 4.94 -11.46 -3.02
C GLN A 87 3.96 -11.85 -4.14
N ALA A 88 4.40 -11.82 -5.40
CA ALA A 88 3.60 -12.23 -6.54
C ALA A 88 3.22 -13.72 -6.45
N SER A 89 4.17 -14.59 -6.09
CA SER A 89 3.91 -16.02 -5.90
C SER A 89 2.92 -16.29 -4.75
N GLN A 90 3.05 -15.58 -3.64
CA GLN A 90 2.12 -15.70 -2.52
C GLN A 90 0.71 -15.24 -2.90
N SER A 91 0.58 -14.11 -3.59
CA SER A 91 -0.71 -13.60 -4.08
C SER A 91 -1.35 -14.57 -5.08
N TRP A 92 -0.56 -15.13 -6.00
CA TRP A 92 -1.04 -16.11 -6.97
C TRP A 92 -1.50 -17.42 -6.31
N LEU A 93 -0.73 -17.94 -5.35
CA LEU A 93 -1.10 -19.15 -4.61
C LEU A 93 -2.37 -18.94 -3.80
N LEU A 94 -2.51 -17.78 -3.14
CA LEU A 94 -3.73 -17.42 -2.41
C LEU A 94 -4.93 -17.37 -3.35
N GLN A 95 -4.82 -16.65 -4.46
CA GLN A 95 -5.89 -16.55 -5.45
C GLN A 95 -6.27 -17.93 -6.02
N ARG A 96 -5.29 -18.79 -6.28
CA ARG A 96 -5.54 -20.17 -6.73
C ARG A 96 -6.30 -21.00 -5.70
N ARG A 97 -5.94 -20.88 -4.40
CA ARG A 97 -6.67 -21.57 -3.31
C ARG A 97 -8.12 -21.09 -3.21
N ILE A 98 -8.33 -19.79 -3.30
CA ILE A 98 -9.65 -19.17 -3.21
C ILE A 98 -10.55 -19.57 -4.38
N ARG A 99 -10.01 -19.66 -5.60
CA ARG A 99 -10.78 -20.11 -6.78
C ARG A 99 -11.33 -21.52 -6.64
N ASN A 100 -10.78 -22.33 -5.76
CA ASN A 100 -11.32 -23.68 -5.47
C ASN A 100 -12.49 -23.65 -4.48
N CYS A 101 -12.77 -22.52 -3.82
CA CYS A 101 -13.91 -22.38 -2.93
C CYS A 101 -15.22 -22.23 -3.71
N PRO A 102 -16.35 -22.72 -3.17
CA PRO A 102 -17.64 -22.62 -3.84
C PRO A 102 -18.06 -21.17 -4.02
N GLN A 103 -18.61 -20.88 -5.20
CA GLN A 103 -19.10 -19.55 -5.55
C GLN A 103 -20.60 -19.48 -5.29
N HIS A 104 -21.02 -18.44 -4.58
CA HIS A 104 -22.43 -18.17 -4.27
C HIS A 104 -22.79 -16.75 -4.68
N LYS A 105 -24.05 -16.53 -5.04
CA LYS A 105 -24.60 -15.18 -5.19
C LYS A 105 -25.24 -14.79 -3.86
N LEU A 106 -24.65 -13.81 -3.20
CA LEU A 106 -25.16 -13.24 -1.94
C LEU A 106 -25.58 -11.80 -2.22
N LEU A 107 -26.83 -11.44 -1.95
CA LEU A 107 -27.39 -10.11 -2.22
C LEU A 107 -27.11 -9.58 -3.64
N GLY A 108 -27.12 -10.49 -4.63
CA GLY A 108 -26.82 -10.15 -6.03
C GLY A 108 -25.33 -10.06 -6.39
N VAL A 109 -24.43 -10.08 -5.40
CA VAL A 109 -22.98 -10.04 -5.60
C VAL A 109 -22.40 -11.46 -5.66
N SER A 110 -21.57 -11.71 -6.67
CA SER A 110 -20.85 -12.99 -6.78
C SER A 110 -19.73 -13.04 -5.77
N SER A 111 -19.80 -13.97 -4.83
CA SER A 111 -18.85 -14.09 -3.73
C SER A 111 -18.43 -15.54 -3.51
N ARG A 112 -17.24 -15.75 -2.97
CA ARG A 112 -16.76 -17.07 -2.55
C ARG A 112 -16.91 -17.22 -1.05
N VAL A 113 -17.53 -18.32 -0.64
CA VAL A 113 -17.77 -18.58 0.78
C VAL A 113 -16.71 -19.52 1.31
N LEU A 114 -15.98 -19.04 2.34
CA LEU A 114 -15.02 -19.84 3.09
C LEU A 114 -15.70 -20.45 4.33
N ASP A 115 -15.40 -21.71 4.59
CA ASP A 115 -15.81 -22.38 5.82
C ASP A 115 -14.85 -21.99 6.95
N ASN A 116 -15.10 -20.82 7.53
CA ASN A 116 -14.36 -20.27 8.66
C ASN A 116 -15.37 -19.63 9.65
N PRO A 117 -15.30 -19.94 10.95
CA PRO A 117 -16.20 -19.37 11.95
C PRO A 117 -15.90 -17.91 12.28
N VAL A 118 -14.69 -17.40 11.96
CA VAL A 118 -14.33 -15.99 12.20
C VAL A 118 -15.02 -15.11 11.18
N PRO A 119 -15.75 -14.05 11.59
CA PRO A 119 -16.39 -13.12 10.65
C PRO A 119 -15.32 -12.32 9.89
N TYR A 120 -15.32 -12.47 8.57
CA TYR A 120 -14.33 -11.86 7.71
C TYR A 120 -14.88 -11.69 6.29
N SER A 121 -14.55 -10.53 5.66
CA SER A 121 -14.70 -10.30 4.22
C SER A 121 -13.42 -9.68 3.66
N ALA A 122 -13.15 -9.90 2.39
CA ALA A 122 -12.06 -9.23 1.67
C ALA A 122 -12.21 -9.38 0.16
N LEU A 123 -11.59 -8.46 -0.57
CA LEU A 123 -11.33 -8.60 -1.99
C LEU A 123 -9.96 -9.24 -2.23
N VAL A 124 -9.93 -10.31 -3.01
CA VAL A 124 -8.69 -11.00 -3.39
C VAL A 124 -8.56 -11.10 -4.90
N GLY A 125 -7.39 -10.70 -5.40
CA GLY A 125 -7.06 -10.68 -6.82
C GLY A 125 -6.59 -9.30 -7.26
N LEU A 126 -5.56 -9.25 -8.11
CA LEU A 126 -4.93 -8.00 -8.58
C LEU A 126 -5.74 -7.34 -9.70
N TRP A 127 -6.13 -8.13 -10.72
CA TRP A 127 -6.78 -7.64 -11.94
C TRP A 127 -8.29 -7.85 -11.95
N GLN A 128 -8.73 -8.93 -11.32
CA GLN A 128 -10.11 -9.30 -11.19
C GLN A 128 -10.34 -9.69 -9.73
N PRO A 129 -10.56 -8.71 -8.85
CA PRO A 129 -10.80 -9.00 -7.44
C PRO A 129 -12.12 -9.75 -7.26
N GLU A 130 -12.05 -10.86 -6.53
CA GLU A 130 -13.20 -11.66 -6.13
C GLU A 130 -13.52 -11.40 -4.65
N LEU A 131 -14.78 -11.17 -4.34
CA LEU A 131 -15.23 -11.00 -2.97
C LEU A 131 -15.22 -12.36 -2.25
N ILE A 132 -14.57 -12.39 -1.10
CA ILE A 132 -14.54 -13.53 -0.20
C ILE A 132 -15.33 -13.17 1.04
N VAL A 133 -16.12 -14.13 1.51
CA VAL A 133 -16.94 -14.00 2.70
C VAL A 133 -16.83 -15.29 3.52
N THR A 134 -16.72 -15.20 4.82
CA THR A 134 -16.72 -16.37 5.68
C THR A 134 -18.12 -16.74 6.14
N GLN A 135 -18.33 -18.02 6.48
CA GLN A 135 -19.57 -18.46 7.12
C GLN A 135 -19.80 -17.73 8.45
N GLY A 136 -18.72 -17.43 9.19
CA GLY A 136 -18.80 -16.64 10.42
C GLY A 136 -19.47 -15.30 10.20
N LEU A 137 -19.08 -14.56 9.13
CA LEU A 137 -19.70 -13.28 8.80
C LEU A 137 -21.20 -13.43 8.49
N LEU A 138 -21.55 -14.43 7.67
CA LEU A 138 -22.95 -14.69 7.28
C LEU A 138 -23.84 -15.10 8.47
N ARG A 139 -23.28 -15.64 9.55
CA ARG A 139 -24.00 -15.97 10.78
C ARG A 139 -24.07 -14.81 11.76
N THR A 140 -23.14 -13.88 11.70
CA THR A 140 -23.03 -12.76 12.64
C THR A 140 -23.89 -11.57 12.21
N LEU A 141 -23.95 -11.31 10.91
CA LEU A 141 -24.63 -10.16 10.35
C LEU A 141 -25.98 -10.57 9.73
N ASP A 142 -26.99 -9.72 9.90
CA ASP A 142 -28.22 -9.80 9.11
C ASP A 142 -28.01 -9.24 7.69
N ASN A 143 -29.07 -9.24 6.88
CA ASN A 143 -28.97 -8.84 5.48
C ASN A 143 -28.59 -7.36 5.30
N GLU A 144 -29.05 -6.49 6.18
CA GLU A 144 -28.83 -5.05 6.10
C GLU A 144 -27.37 -4.71 6.42
N HIS A 145 -26.85 -5.28 7.51
CA HIS A 145 -25.45 -5.14 7.90
C HIS A 145 -24.52 -5.82 6.88
N LEU A 146 -24.92 -6.96 6.32
CA LEU A 146 -24.15 -7.65 5.29
C LEU A 146 -24.08 -6.82 3.98
N GLU A 147 -25.17 -6.14 3.61
CA GLU A 147 -25.19 -5.22 2.47
C GLU A 147 -24.22 -4.06 2.69
N SER A 148 -24.18 -3.48 3.89
CA SER A 148 -23.26 -2.39 4.22
C SER A 148 -21.79 -2.82 4.08
N VAL A 149 -21.43 -4.03 4.57
CA VAL A 149 -20.10 -4.61 4.40
C VAL A 149 -19.78 -4.83 2.92
N PHE A 150 -20.73 -5.32 2.12
CA PHE A 150 -20.51 -5.51 0.69
C PHE A 150 -20.29 -4.20 -0.05
N LYS A 151 -20.99 -3.13 0.35
CA LYS A 151 -20.75 -1.80 -0.20
C LYS A 151 -19.35 -1.29 0.16
N HIS A 152 -18.88 -1.51 1.38
CA HIS A 152 -17.52 -1.18 1.77
C HIS A 152 -16.48 -1.92 0.90
N GLU A 153 -16.64 -3.22 0.70
CA GLU A 153 -15.77 -4.00 -0.19
C GLU A 153 -15.84 -3.53 -1.66
N GLN A 154 -17.02 -3.12 -2.12
CA GLN A 154 -17.17 -2.50 -3.45
C GLN A 154 -16.39 -1.18 -3.55
N GLY A 155 -16.29 -0.41 -2.48
CA GLY A 155 -15.44 0.78 -2.40
C GLY A 155 -13.98 0.46 -2.69
N HIS A 156 -13.42 -0.58 -2.09
CA HIS A 156 -12.06 -1.06 -2.40
C HIS A 156 -11.90 -1.50 -3.86
N CYS A 157 -12.95 -2.10 -4.45
CA CYS A 157 -12.94 -2.46 -5.85
C CYS A 157 -12.95 -1.22 -6.77
N TYR A 158 -13.79 -0.24 -6.45
CA TYR A 158 -13.90 1.02 -7.19
C TYR A 158 -12.56 1.78 -7.26
N TYR A 159 -11.83 1.83 -6.15
CA TYR A 159 -10.52 2.47 -6.08
C TYR A 159 -9.35 1.58 -6.53
N ALA A 160 -9.61 0.35 -6.96
CA ALA A 160 -8.60 -0.64 -7.33
C ALA A 160 -7.55 -0.87 -6.22
N ASP A 161 -7.97 -0.86 -4.96
CA ASP A 161 -7.10 -0.98 -3.79
C ASP A 161 -6.25 -2.26 -3.79
N PRO A 162 -6.76 -3.45 -4.17
CA PRO A 162 -5.93 -4.66 -4.23
C PRO A 162 -4.72 -4.51 -5.16
N PHE A 163 -4.87 -3.79 -6.27
CA PHE A 163 -3.79 -3.53 -7.22
C PHE A 163 -2.78 -2.53 -6.64
N TRP A 164 -3.23 -1.37 -6.18
CA TRP A 164 -2.33 -0.33 -5.68
C TRP A 164 -1.60 -0.77 -4.42
N PHE A 165 -2.29 -1.41 -3.47
CA PHE A 165 -1.68 -1.87 -2.23
C PHE A 165 -0.77 -3.09 -2.40
N PHE A 166 -0.89 -3.84 -3.49
CA PHE A 166 0.12 -4.81 -3.87
C PHE A 166 1.47 -4.12 -4.16
N TRP A 167 1.49 -3.09 -5.00
CA TRP A 167 2.72 -2.37 -5.33
C TRP A 167 3.28 -1.59 -4.14
N LEU A 168 2.44 -0.94 -3.36
CA LEU A 168 2.86 -0.26 -2.13
C LEU A 168 3.41 -1.26 -1.10
N GLY A 169 2.82 -2.44 -0.97
CA GLY A 169 3.32 -3.53 -0.13
C GLY A 169 4.70 -4.02 -0.57
N TRP A 170 4.93 -4.10 -1.87
CA TRP A 170 6.26 -4.39 -2.39
C TRP A 170 7.26 -3.29 -2.04
N VAL A 171 6.92 -2.03 -2.25
CA VAL A 171 7.75 -0.89 -1.84
C VAL A 171 8.07 -0.97 -0.35
N ARG A 172 7.08 -1.23 0.52
CA ARG A 172 7.28 -1.45 1.95
C ARG A 172 8.31 -2.55 2.21
N SER A 173 8.23 -3.67 1.49
CA SER A 173 9.05 -4.86 1.77
C SER A 173 10.54 -4.63 1.59
N TYR A 174 10.98 -3.89 0.57
CA TYR A 174 12.39 -3.60 0.34
C TYR A 174 12.89 -2.30 1.00
N THR A 175 11.96 -1.49 1.55
CA THR A 175 12.28 -0.24 2.25
C THR A 175 11.91 -0.25 3.73
N ALA A 176 11.63 -1.41 4.31
CA ALA A 176 11.27 -1.56 5.72
C ALA A 176 12.33 -1.00 6.69
N TRP A 177 13.59 -0.93 6.26
CA TRP A 177 14.71 -0.34 7.01
C TRP A 177 14.73 1.19 7.01
N LEU A 178 13.96 1.87 6.14
CA LEU A 178 13.87 3.33 6.15
C LEU A 178 13.01 3.81 7.33
N PRO A 179 13.38 4.94 7.97
CA PRO A 179 12.61 5.48 9.08
C PRO A 179 11.16 5.78 8.66
N GLN A 180 10.23 5.62 9.58
CA GLN A 180 8.79 5.88 9.42
C GLN A 180 8.08 5.06 8.32
N THR A 181 8.71 4.09 7.66
CA THR A 181 8.04 3.27 6.63
C THR A 181 6.80 2.60 7.19
N GLU A 182 6.89 2.02 8.39
CA GLU A 182 5.75 1.33 9.00
C GLU A 182 4.65 2.31 9.44
N ALA A 183 5.01 3.46 10.00
CA ALA A 183 4.03 4.48 10.40
C ALA A 183 3.26 5.02 9.18
N LEU A 184 3.97 5.34 8.09
CA LEU A 184 3.35 5.79 6.84
C LEU A 184 2.48 4.70 6.20
N TRP A 185 2.94 3.45 6.24
CA TRP A 185 2.14 2.32 5.77
C TRP A 185 0.84 2.17 6.52
N GLN A 186 0.91 2.26 7.84
CA GLN A 186 -0.24 2.18 8.69
C GLN A 186 -1.21 3.36 8.48
N GLU A 187 -0.70 4.55 8.24
CA GLU A 187 -1.51 5.72 7.89
C GLU A 187 -2.22 5.53 6.54
N LEU A 188 -1.53 5.02 5.52
CA LEU A 188 -2.13 4.71 4.22
C LEU A 188 -3.22 3.63 4.31
N LEU A 189 -3.03 2.61 5.17
CA LEU A 189 -4.06 1.61 5.42
C LEU A 189 -5.31 2.23 6.06
N LEU A 190 -5.15 3.10 7.06
CA LEU A 190 -6.27 3.79 7.69
C LEU A 190 -7.03 4.66 6.70
N LEU A 191 -6.32 5.49 5.95
CA LEU A 191 -6.90 6.39 4.96
C LEU A 191 -7.62 5.62 3.83
N ARG A 192 -7.11 4.44 3.45
CA ARG A 192 -7.78 3.52 2.52
C ARG A 192 -9.13 3.06 3.06
N GLU A 193 -9.16 2.62 4.33
CA GLU A 193 -10.40 2.18 4.98
C GLU A 193 -11.42 3.33 5.07
N MET A 194 -10.99 4.51 5.53
CA MET A 194 -11.85 5.69 5.61
C MET A 194 -12.45 6.06 4.25
N ARG A 195 -11.68 5.92 3.17
CA ARG A 195 -12.15 6.16 1.80
C ARG A 195 -13.21 5.16 1.37
N ALA A 196 -13.02 3.88 1.68
CA ALA A 196 -14.00 2.83 1.40
C ALA A 196 -15.28 3.01 2.24
N ASP A 197 -15.14 3.38 3.52
CA ASP A 197 -16.26 3.73 4.39
C ASP A 197 -17.08 4.90 3.84
N TYR A 198 -16.41 5.97 3.42
CA TYR A 198 -17.07 7.12 2.82
C TYR A 198 -17.83 6.75 1.54
N TRP A 199 -17.21 5.95 0.67
CA TRP A 199 -17.86 5.47 -0.56
C TRP A 199 -19.10 4.62 -0.26
N ALA A 200 -19.03 3.76 0.75
CA ALA A 200 -20.15 2.93 1.20
C ALA A 200 -21.27 3.78 1.82
N ALA A 201 -20.93 4.75 2.67
CA ALA A 201 -21.87 5.64 3.36
C ALA A 201 -22.71 6.51 2.40
N GLN A 202 -22.30 6.64 1.14
CA GLN A 202 -23.14 7.30 0.13
C GLN A 202 -24.25 6.39 -0.41
N GLN A 203 -24.21 5.09 -0.13
CA GLN A 203 -25.12 4.09 -0.69
C GLN A 203 -25.96 3.37 0.37
N VAL A 204 -25.49 3.36 1.61
CA VAL A 204 -26.16 2.75 2.77
C VAL A 204 -26.16 3.72 3.95
N ASP A 205 -26.97 3.45 4.97
CA ASP A 205 -26.99 4.27 6.18
C ASP A 205 -25.62 4.20 6.89
N PRO A 206 -24.97 5.35 7.16
CA PRO A 206 -23.71 5.40 7.88
C PRO A 206 -23.76 4.76 9.27
N LEU A 207 -24.90 4.78 9.95
CA LEU A 207 -25.07 4.14 11.26
C LEU A 207 -25.00 2.62 11.15
N ILE A 208 -25.68 2.04 10.16
CA ILE A 208 -25.65 0.60 9.91
C ILE A 208 -24.24 0.15 9.54
N LEU A 209 -23.53 0.94 8.73
CA LEU A 209 -22.14 0.67 8.40
C LEU A 209 -21.24 0.71 9.65
N ALA A 210 -21.40 1.72 10.52
CA ALA A 210 -20.64 1.83 11.77
C ALA A 210 -20.94 0.65 12.73
N GLU A 211 -22.21 0.24 12.84
CA GLU A 211 -22.61 -0.93 13.62
C GLU A 211 -22.01 -2.22 13.07
N SER A 212 -21.99 -2.39 11.74
CA SER A 212 -21.38 -3.54 11.09
C SER A 212 -19.89 -3.63 11.39
N LEU A 213 -19.17 -2.50 11.33
CA LEU A 213 -17.75 -2.42 11.67
C LEU A 213 -17.50 -2.82 13.13
N LEU A 214 -18.33 -2.35 14.05
CA LEU A 214 -18.24 -2.71 15.48
C LEU A 214 -18.52 -4.19 15.70
N GLN A 215 -19.56 -4.74 15.06
CA GLN A 215 -19.91 -6.17 15.19
C GLN A 215 -18.79 -7.07 14.67
N VAL A 216 -18.22 -6.76 13.50
CA VAL A 216 -17.10 -7.51 12.93
C VAL A 216 -15.87 -7.39 13.83
N ALA A 217 -15.51 -6.20 14.28
CA ALA A 217 -14.33 -5.98 15.13
C ALA A 217 -14.45 -6.67 16.50
N SER A 218 -15.62 -6.63 17.13
CA SER A 218 -15.85 -7.28 18.43
C SER A 218 -15.72 -8.80 18.35
N ASN A 219 -16.21 -9.40 17.28
CA ASN A 219 -16.11 -10.84 17.07
C ASN A 219 -14.69 -11.27 16.66
N CYS A 220 -13.96 -10.45 15.88
CA CYS A 220 -12.55 -10.73 15.56
C CYS A 220 -11.67 -10.72 16.80
N SER A 221 -11.92 -9.87 17.79
CA SER A 221 -11.12 -9.83 19.03
C SER A 221 -11.22 -11.10 19.86
N MET A 222 -12.33 -11.83 19.79
CA MET A 222 -12.53 -13.11 20.48
C MET A 222 -11.74 -14.27 19.85
N PHE A 223 -11.29 -14.13 18.59
CA PHE A 223 -10.59 -15.17 17.84
C PHE A 223 -9.14 -14.76 17.47
N ALA A 224 -8.57 -13.74 18.14
CA ALA A 224 -7.29 -13.11 17.79
C ALA A 224 -6.09 -14.07 17.70
N ASP A 225 -6.14 -15.24 18.36
CA ASP A 225 -5.03 -16.20 18.36
C ASP A 225 -4.87 -17.00 17.05
N SER A 226 -5.88 -16.98 16.16
CA SER A 226 -5.89 -17.91 15.01
C SER A 226 -5.77 -17.27 13.63
N CYS A 227 -5.94 -15.94 13.47
CA CYS A 227 -6.13 -15.32 12.15
C CYS A 227 -5.36 -14.00 11.90
N CYS A 228 -4.26 -13.74 12.61
CA CYS A 228 -3.52 -12.48 12.53
C CYS A 228 -2.77 -12.19 11.20
N THR A 229 -3.05 -12.86 10.11
CA THR A 229 -2.35 -12.64 8.82
C THR A 229 -3.18 -11.94 7.74
N ALA A 230 -4.44 -11.65 7.97
CA ALA A 230 -5.27 -10.94 6.99
C ALA A 230 -5.48 -9.48 7.41
N PHE A 231 -5.45 -8.61 6.45
CA PHE A 231 -5.40 -7.15 6.48
C PHE A 231 -6.40 -6.42 7.41
N SER A 232 -7.43 -7.06 7.92
CA SER A 232 -8.51 -6.40 8.67
C SER A 232 -8.37 -6.45 10.19
N CYS A 233 -7.62 -7.39 10.78
CA CYS A 233 -7.53 -7.54 12.24
C CYS A 233 -6.47 -6.65 12.93
N SER A 234 -5.64 -5.91 12.21
CA SER A 234 -4.61 -5.06 12.81
C SER A 234 -5.07 -3.62 13.08
N ALA A 235 -6.35 -3.33 12.92
CA ALA A 235 -6.86 -2.03 13.35
C ALA A 235 -6.81 -1.96 14.88
N THR A 236 -5.84 -1.22 15.41
CA THR A 236 -5.85 -0.84 16.81
C THR A 236 -7.19 -0.20 17.13
N ARG A 237 -7.69 -0.35 18.36
CA ARG A 237 -8.97 0.22 18.81
C ARG A 237 -9.12 1.69 18.44
N ASP A 238 -8.03 2.42 18.50
CA ASP A 238 -7.97 3.85 18.16
C ASP A 238 -8.31 4.14 16.68
N ARG A 239 -7.93 3.26 15.77
CA ARG A 239 -8.22 3.41 14.33
C ARG A 239 -9.67 3.09 13.98
N LEU A 240 -10.25 2.10 14.63
CA LEU A 240 -11.67 1.81 14.47
C LEU A 240 -12.50 3.00 14.96
N GLN A 241 -12.12 3.60 16.10
CA GLN A 241 -12.76 4.80 16.60
C GLN A 241 -12.64 5.96 15.61
N GLU A 242 -11.46 6.21 15.06
CA GLU A 242 -11.26 7.28 14.05
C GLU A 242 -12.13 7.07 12.79
N ARG A 243 -12.30 5.82 12.33
CA ARG A 243 -13.21 5.49 11.21
C ARG A 243 -14.68 5.77 11.56
N ILE A 244 -15.12 5.37 12.76
CA ILE A 244 -16.50 5.58 13.22
C ILE A 244 -16.77 7.07 13.41
N ASP A 245 -15.85 7.80 14.03
CA ASP A 245 -15.98 9.25 14.23
C ASP A 245 -16.07 9.99 12.87
N ALA A 246 -15.28 9.55 11.88
CA ALA A 246 -15.34 10.09 10.53
C ALA A 246 -16.67 9.79 9.82
N LEU A 247 -17.23 8.58 9.99
CA LEU A 247 -18.54 8.21 9.43
C LEU A 247 -19.69 9.01 10.03
N LEU A 248 -19.61 9.34 11.32
CA LEU A 248 -20.66 10.05 12.05
C LEU A 248 -20.51 11.58 11.98
N SER A 249 -19.34 12.10 11.55
CA SER A 249 -19.13 13.52 11.35
C SER A 249 -19.79 13.99 10.05
N SER A 250 -20.55 15.09 10.13
CA SER A 250 -21.22 15.69 8.96
C SER A 250 -20.25 16.41 8.00
N ASP A 251 -19.01 16.60 8.39
CA ASP A 251 -17.98 17.33 7.65
C ASP A 251 -17.12 16.38 6.81
N VAL A 252 -17.70 15.84 5.76
CA VAL A 252 -16.91 15.09 4.79
C VAL A 252 -16.60 16.00 3.61
N ASP A 253 -15.43 16.63 3.66
CA ASP A 253 -14.85 17.30 2.49
C ASP A 253 -14.76 16.29 1.33
N VAL A 254 -15.40 16.64 0.23
CA VAL A 254 -15.49 15.82 -0.98
C VAL A 254 -14.09 15.38 -1.41
N LEU A 255 -13.89 14.06 -1.46
CA LEU A 255 -12.64 13.41 -1.87
C LEU A 255 -12.36 13.62 -3.37
N ASN A 256 -11.89 14.79 -3.73
CA ASN A 256 -11.51 15.13 -5.11
C ASN A 256 -10.00 15.34 -5.20
N SER A 257 -9.20 14.36 -4.75
CA SER A 257 -7.74 14.45 -4.79
C SER A 257 -7.21 14.16 -6.18
N SER A 258 -6.69 15.18 -6.82
CA SER A 258 -5.77 15.00 -7.94
C SER A 258 -4.46 14.41 -7.38
N LEU A 259 -4.20 13.14 -7.68
CA LEU A 259 -2.91 12.48 -7.36
C LEU A 259 -1.71 13.12 -8.09
N TRP A 260 -1.96 14.08 -8.98
CA TRP A 260 -0.97 14.66 -9.88
C TRP A 260 -0.33 15.89 -9.25
N SER A 261 0.85 15.71 -8.64
CA SER A 261 1.73 16.81 -8.27
C SER A 261 3.07 16.69 -9.02
N TRP A 262 3.70 17.82 -9.34
CA TRP A 262 5.01 17.86 -10.00
C TRP A 262 6.11 17.13 -9.22
N ASN A 263 5.90 16.85 -7.93
CA ASN A 263 6.81 16.09 -7.07
C ASN A 263 7.09 14.68 -7.58
N TRP A 264 6.20 14.09 -8.38
CA TRP A 264 6.39 12.76 -8.98
C TRP A 264 7.49 12.71 -10.04
N LEU A 265 7.98 13.88 -10.48
CA LEU A 265 9.12 13.97 -11.40
C LEU A 265 10.48 13.88 -10.67
N LEU A 266 10.54 14.15 -9.37
CA LEU A 266 11.79 14.12 -8.59
C LEU A 266 12.56 12.79 -8.69
N PRO A 267 11.93 11.61 -8.66
CA PRO A 267 12.64 10.34 -8.78
C PRO A 267 13.31 10.11 -10.15
N ILE A 268 12.92 10.86 -11.18
CA ILE A 268 13.50 10.75 -12.53
C ILE A 268 14.84 11.48 -12.61
N LEU A 269 15.11 12.43 -11.71
CA LEU A 269 16.34 13.24 -11.73
C LEU A 269 17.65 12.41 -11.84
N PRO A 270 17.82 11.27 -11.12
CA PRO A 270 19.04 10.47 -11.26
C PRO A 270 19.26 9.92 -12.66
N LEU A 271 18.19 9.64 -13.42
CA LEU A 271 18.29 9.15 -14.81
C LEU A 271 18.74 10.26 -15.77
N LEU A 272 18.51 11.54 -15.47
CA LEU A 272 18.94 12.66 -16.30
C LEU A 272 20.47 12.88 -16.25
N VAL A 273 21.16 12.33 -15.24
CA VAL A 273 22.61 12.41 -15.12
C VAL A 273 23.31 11.44 -16.08
N VAL A 274 22.67 10.35 -16.47
CA VAL A 274 23.23 9.30 -17.34
C VAL A 274 23.69 9.84 -18.71
N PRO A 275 22.88 10.62 -19.48
CA PRO A 275 23.33 11.10 -20.79
C PRO A 275 24.52 12.07 -20.73
N PHE A 276 24.66 12.84 -19.64
CA PHE A 276 25.82 13.75 -19.48
C PHE A 276 27.11 12.99 -19.24
N HIS A 277 27.05 11.83 -18.60
CA HIS A 277 28.21 10.99 -18.36
C HIS A 277 28.69 10.31 -19.65
N THR A 278 27.77 9.83 -20.49
CA THR A 278 28.10 9.22 -21.78
C THR A 278 28.61 10.22 -22.81
N CYS A 279 28.14 11.47 -22.80
CA CYS A 279 28.60 12.52 -23.73
C CYS A 279 30.03 12.99 -23.43
N THR A 280 30.50 12.98 -22.19
CA THR A 280 31.88 13.35 -21.84
C THR A 280 32.91 12.32 -22.32
N HIS A 281 32.52 11.06 -22.47
CA HIS A 281 33.40 10.00 -22.99
C HIS A 281 33.52 9.95 -24.51
N LEU A 282 32.50 10.42 -25.25
CA LEU A 282 32.53 10.50 -26.72
C LEU A 282 33.38 11.69 -27.25
N SER A 283 33.73 12.65 -26.40
CA SER A 283 34.55 13.82 -26.77
C SER A 283 36.06 13.65 -26.50
N THR A 284 36.48 12.52 -25.98
CA THR A 284 37.89 12.20 -25.62
C THR A 284 38.53 11.10 -26.50
N HIS A 285 37.92 10.75 -27.67
CA HIS A 285 38.50 9.87 -28.67
C HIS A 285 38.72 10.58 -29.99
#